data_dfe658843b9408c413747a91c19bdf79
#
_entry.id   dfe658843b9408c413747a91c19bdf79
#
_cell.length_a   1.000
_cell.length_b   1.000
_cell.length_c   1.000
_cell.angle_alpha   90.00
_cell.angle_beta   90.00
_cell.angle_gamma   90.00
#
_symmetry.space_group_name_H-M   'P 1'
#
loop_
_entity.id
_entity.type
_entity.pdbx_description
1 polymer ?
#
loop_
_entity_poly.entity_id
_entity_poly.type
_entity_poly.pdbx_seq_one_letter_code
_entity_poly.pdbx_strand_id
1 'polypeptide(L)'
;NRLASKLCEKGLRYDLTVPFARFVVMHRGELSFPFKRYQIQPVWRADRPQKGRYREFFQCDADVVGSDSLLNEVELLRLVDEVFSRFGIRVAVKLNNRKILGGIAEIIGAPEKIVDITVAIDKLDKIGLDNVNAELREKGLDEAAVARLQPIILLQGDNREKLATLRTQLAASEIGIKGIEELEYILDKIEKSPLKATLEIDLTLARGLNYYCLLYTSPSPRDS
;
A
#
# COMPACT_ATOMS: atom_id res chain seq x y z
N ASN A 1 -18.42 15.74 14.81
CA ASN A 1 -18.19 16.84 15.77
C ASN A 1 -18.86 18.13 15.28
N ARG A 2 -20.21 18.17 15.40
CA ARG A 2 -21.01 19.33 14.96
C ARG A 2 -20.70 20.65 15.72
N LEU A 3 -19.99 20.56 16.86
CA LEU A 3 -19.63 21.72 17.67
C LEU A 3 -18.36 22.43 17.14
N ALA A 4 -17.39 21.69 16.64
CA ALA A 4 -16.12 22.24 16.18
C ALA A 4 -16.32 23.22 15.00
N SER A 5 -17.18 22.90 14.03
CA SER A 5 -17.47 23.77 12.89
C SER A 5 -18.25 25.05 13.28
N LYS A 6 -18.86 25.08 14.47
CA LYS A 6 -19.53 26.29 15.00
C LYS A 6 -18.61 27.19 15.80
N LEU A 7 -17.49 26.64 16.30
CA LEU A 7 -16.54 27.36 17.15
C LEU A 7 -15.28 27.81 16.43
N CYS A 8 -14.94 27.15 15.30
CA CYS A 8 -13.72 27.41 14.56
C CYS A 8 -14.02 27.59 13.08
N GLU A 9 -13.66 28.73 12.50
CA GLU A 9 -13.73 28.97 11.05
C GLU A 9 -12.69 28.17 10.28
N LYS A 10 -11.55 27.89 10.91
CA LYS A 10 -10.39 27.20 10.32
C LYS A 10 -9.89 26.13 11.25
N GLY A 11 -9.38 25.05 10.70
CA GLY A 11 -8.71 23.96 11.42
C GLY A 11 -7.31 23.74 10.87
N LEU A 12 -6.45 23.15 11.71
CA LEU A 12 -5.15 22.68 11.27
C LEU A 12 -5.35 21.47 10.35
N ARG A 13 -4.55 21.39 9.27
CA ARG A 13 -4.65 20.30 8.30
C ARG A 13 -4.12 18.99 8.91
N TYR A 14 -4.87 17.94 8.68
CA TYR A 14 -4.54 16.58 9.14
C TYR A 14 -3.51 15.89 8.23
N ASP A 15 -3.59 16.15 6.92
CA ASP A 15 -2.72 15.62 5.86
C ASP A 15 -2.55 16.67 4.74
N LEU A 16 -1.79 16.33 3.72
CA LEU A 16 -1.61 17.14 2.51
C LEU A 16 -2.46 16.64 1.33
N THR A 17 -3.00 15.43 1.40
CA THR A 17 -3.76 14.78 0.32
C THR A 17 -5.13 15.42 0.12
N VAL A 18 -5.90 15.62 1.21
CA VAL A 18 -7.26 16.22 1.12
C VAL A 18 -7.21 17.67 0.63
N PRO A 19 -6.33 18.55 1.16
CA PRO A 19 -6.15 19.88 0.60
C PRO A 19 -5.73 19.88 -0.87
N PHE A 20 -4.86 18.93 -1.27
CA PHE A 20 -4.44 18.80 -2.66
C PHE A 20 -5.58 18.35 -3.57
N ALA A 21 -6.36 17.35 -3.18
CA ALA A 21 -7.53 16.91 -3.93
C ALA A 21 -8.51 18.06 -4.15
N ARG A 22 -8.76 18.88 -3.13
CA ARG A 22 -9.57 20.10 -3.24
C ARG A 22 -8.97 21.10 -4.22
N PHE A 23 -7.67 21.33 -4.17
CA PHE A 23 -6.96 22.22 -5.09
C PHE A 23 -7.14 21.76 -6.54
N VAL A 24 -6.93 20.47 -6.83
CA VAL A 24 -7.09 19.90 -8.17
C VAL A 24 -8.51 20.08 -8.70
N VAL A 25 -9.52 19.85 -7.86
CA VAL A 25 -10.93 20.05 -8.26
C VAL A 25 -11.23 21.51 -8.57
N MET A 26 -10.75 22.44 -7.74
CA MET A 26 -11.01 23.87 -7.90
C MET A 26 -10.31 24.48 -9.12
N HIS A 27 -9.13 23.95 -9.48
CA HIS A 27 -8.30 24.48 -10.56
C HIS A 27 -8.23 23.55 -11.78
N ARG A 28 -9.17 22.59 -11.89
CA ARG A 28 -9.13 21.57 -12.94
C ARG A 28 -9.01 22.12 -14.34
N GLY A 29 -9.64 23.28 -14.61
CA GLY A 29 -9.58 23.94 -15.93
C GLY A 29 -8.27 24.67 -16.21
N GLU A 30 -7.42 24.87 -15.22
CA GLU A 30 -6.14 25.59 -15.31
C GLU A 30 -4.95 24.62 -15.32
N LEU A 31 -5.16 23.35 -14.89
CA LEU A 31 -4.11 22.34 -14.76
C LEU A 31 -3.95 21.54 -16.05
N SER A 32 -2.70 21.31 -16.43
CA SER A 32 -2.35 20.34 -17.48
C SER A 32 -2.13 18.96 -16.86
N PHE A 33 -2.74 17.91 -17.44
CA PHE A 33 -2.62 16.52 -16.95
C PHE A 33 -1.69 15.70 -17.87
N PRO A 34 -0.95 14.70 -17.32
CA PRO A 34 -0.84 14.37 -15.90
C PRO A 34 -0.17 15.47 -15.09
N PHE A 35 -0.80 15.85 -13.97
CA PHE A 35 -0.27 16.87 -13.07
C PHE A 35 0.54 16.21 -11.97
N LYS A 36 1.81 16.63 -11.83
CA LYS A 36 2.75 16.13 -10.82
C LYS A 36 3.09 17.24 -9.85
N ARG A 37 3.07 16.93 -8.57
CA ARG A 37 3.49 17.87 -7.53
C ARG A 37 4.25 17.17 -6.43
N TYR A 38 5.05 17.93 -5.68
CA TYR A 38 5.49 17.54 -4.35
C TYR A 38 5.14 18.65 -3.36
N GLN A 39 4.99 18.27 -2.10
CA GLN A 39 4.70 19.22 -1.01
C GLN A 39 5.35 18.74 0.28
N ILE A 40 6.08 19.64 0.96
CA ILE A 40 6.75 19.37 2.24
C ILE A 40 6.25 20.42 3.22
N GLN A 41 5.37 20.01 4.14
CA GLN A 41 4.74 20.93 5.10
C GLN A 41 4.35 20.20 6.39
N PRO A 42 4.18 20.97 7.50
CA PRO A 42 3.68 20.40 8.74
C PRO A 42 2.20 20.03 8.62
N VAL A 43 1.85 18.96 9.33
CA VAL A 43 0.48 18.49 9.53
C VAL A 43 0.24 18.21 11.00
N TRP A 44 -1.03 18.18 11.43
CA TRP A 44 -1.39 18.06 12.84
C TRP A 44 -2.41 16.93 13.06
N ARG A 45 -2.11 16.06 14.01
CA ARG A 45 -2.98 14.95 14.39
C ARG A 45 -3.17 14.90 15.89
N ALA A 46 -4.40 14.65 16.34
CA ALA A 46 -4.72 14.56 17.76
C ALA A 46 -4.37 13.18 18.37
N ASP A 47 -3.47 12.44 17.75
CA ASP A 47 -3.04 11.13 18.23
C ASP A 47 -2.38 11.23 19.62
N ARG A 48 -2.47 10.15 20.39
CA ARG A 48 -1.74 10.05 21.67
C ARG A 48 -0.24 10.07 21.39
N PRO A 49 0.51 11.04 21.94
CA PRO A 49 1.95 11.10 21.76
C PRO A 49 2.65 9.85 22.30
N GLN A 50 3.59 9.32 21.53
CA GLN A 50 4.48 8.22 21.93
C GLN A 50 5.78 8.29 21.12
N LYS A 51 6.75 7.45 21.43
CA LYS A 51 8.03 7.44 20.68
C LYS A 51 7.77 7.28 19.19
N GLY A 52 8.29 8.21 18.39
CA GLY A 52 8.11 8.22 16.94
C GLY A 52 6.73 8.69 16.43
N ARG A 53 5.83 9.16 17.34
CA ARG A 53 4.52 9.68 16.96
C ARG A 53 4.25 11.02 17.65
N TYR A 54 4.26 12.08 16.85
CA TYR A 54 4.09 13.45 17.29
C TYR A 54 2.73 14.00 16.84
N ARG A 55 2.24 15.02 17.53
CA ARG A 55 0.99 15.72 17.12
C ARG A 55 1.22 16.72 16.00
N GLU A 56 2.42 17.21 15.84
CA GLU A 56 2.87 18.01 14.72
C GLU A 56 4.09 17.34 14.11
N PHE A 57 4.09 17.17 12.79
CA PHE A 57 5.22 16.59 12.05
C PHE A 57 5.13 17.01 10.57
N PHE A 58 6.25 16.90 9.86
CA PHE A 58 6.29 17.18 8.43
C PHE A 58 5.86 15.95 7.64
N GLN A 59 4.98 16.17 6.66
CA GLN A 59 4.77 15.22 5.56
C GLN A 59 5.54 15.68 4.33
N CYS A 60 6.09 14.71 3.60
CA CYS A 60 6.74 14.90 2.31
C CYS A 60 5.95 14.06 1.29
N ASP A 61 5.01 14.70 0.62
CA ASP A 61 4.11 14.05 -0.32
C ASP A 61 4.56 14.31 -1.76
N ALA A 62 4.49 13.27 -2.60
CA ALA A 62 4.65 13.36 -4.04
C ALA A 62 3.45 12.70 -4.71
N ASP A 63 2.78 13.41 -5.59
CA ASP A 63 1.55 12.97 -6.20
C ASP A 63 1.56 13.15 -7.72
N VAL A 64 0.88 12.23 -8.39
CA VAL A 64 0.56 12.29 -9.81
C VAL A 64 -0.95 12.16 -9.96
N VAL A 65 -1.58 13.06 -10.71
CA VAL A 65 -3.03 13.06 -10.95
C VAL A 65 -3.32 13.12 -12.44
N GLY A 66 -4.33 12.37 -12.89
CA GLY A 66 -4.82 12.40 -14.26
C GLY A 66 -4.12 11.45 -15.22
N SER A 67 -3.54 10.36 -14.68
CA SER A 67 -3.00 9.26 -15.46
C SER A 67 -3.18 7.94 -14.69
N ASP A 68 -3.57 6.88 -15.37
CA ASP A 68 -3.69 5.50 -14.90
C ASP A 68 -2.51 4.62 -15.34
N SER A 69 -1.47 5.23 -15.92
CA SER A 69 -0.29 4.51 -16.38
C SER A 69 0.54 3.98 -15.21
N LEU A 70 0.86 2.68 -15.24
CA LEU A 70 1.77 2.04 -14.27
C LEU A 70 3.21 2.59 -14.30
N LEU A 71 3.54 3.43 -15.27
CA LEU A 71 4.80 4.18 -15.26
C LEU A 71 4.86 5.19 -14.10
N ASN A 72 3.72 5.64 -13.61
CA ASN A 72 3.67 6.53 -12.44
C ASN A 72 4.20 5.82 -11.19
N GLU A 73 3.85 4.54 -11.00
CA GLU A 73 4.35 3.70 -9.91
C GLU A 73 5.86 3.48 -10.02
N VAL A 74 6.34 3.21 -11.23
CA VAL A 74 7.80 3.07 -11.50
C VAL A 74 8.53 4.38 -11.16
N GLU A 75 7.96 5.53 -11.53
CA GLU A 75 8.54 6.85 -11.25
C GLU A 75 8.56 7.15 -9.74
N LEU A 76 7.47 6.83 -9.02
CA LEU A 76 7.41 6.99 -7.57
C LEU A 76 8.40 6.07 -6.84
N LEU A 77 8.56 4.82 -7.29
CA LEU A 77 9.59 3.91 -6.77
C LEU A 77 11.00 4.49 -6.95
N ARG A 78 11.29 5.06 -8.13
CA ARG A 78 12.58 5.74 -8.39
C ARG A 78 12.78 6.96 -7.55
N LEU A 79 11.72 7.74 -7.31
CA LEU A 79 11.77 8.91 -6.43
C LEU A 79 12.11 8.49 -4.99
N VAL A 80 11.47 7.44 -4.47
CA VAL A 80 11.79 6.88 -3.15
C VAL A 80 13.25 6.42 -3.09
N ASP A 81 13.71 5.67 -4.08
CA ASP A 81 15.08 5.17 -4.17
C ASP A 81 16.10 6.32 -4.16
N GLU A 82 15.88 7.34 -4.97
CA GLU A 82 16.77 8.50 -5.06
C GLU A 82 16.83 9.29 -3.75
N VAL A 83 15.68 9.53 -3.10
CA VAL A 83 15.61 10.26 -1.83
C VAL A 83 16.39 9.54 -0.73
N PHE A 84 16.14 8.24 -0.53
CA PHE A 84 16.84 7.48 0.52
C PHE A 84 18.31 7.27 0.19
N SER A 85 18.67 7.12 -1.07
CA SER A 85 20.04 7.04 -1.51
C SER A 85 20.83 8.33 -1.21
N ARG A 86 20.22 9.49 -1.41
CA ARG A 86 20.84 10.79 -1.07
C ARG A 86 21.05 10.98 0.42
N PHE A 87 20.16 10.41 1.24
CA PHE A 87 20.34 10.39 2.68
C PHE A 87 21.35 9.34 3.17
N GLY A 88 21.86 8.49 2.28
CA GLY A 88 22.74 7.37 2.66
C GLY A 88 22.04 6.27 3.44
N ILE A 89 20.70 6.20 3.35
CA ILE A 89 19.88 5.22 4.07
C ILE A 89 19.55 4.08 3.11
N ARG A 90 19.96 2.87 3.47
CA ARG A 90 19.56 1.66 2.75
C ARG A 90 18.14 1.26 3.14
N VAL A 91 17.29 1.06 2.15
CA VAL A 91 15.90 0.66 2.36
C VAL A 91 15.53 -0.57 1.54
N ALA A 92 14.58 -1.35 2.04
CA ALA A 92 13.81 -2.29 1.24
C ALA A 92 12.44 -1.66 0.97
N VAL A 93 12.03 -1.63 -0.29
CA VAL A 93 10.70 -1.14 -0.68
C VAL A 93 9.81 -2.34 -0.87
N LYS A 94 8.84 -2.49 0.02
CA LYS A 94 7.81 -3.53 -0.07
C LYS A 94 6.70 -3.08 -1.02
N LEU A 95 6.26 -3.98 -1.87
CA LEU A 95 5.25 -3.73 -2.90
C LEU A 95 4.17 -4.80 -2.85
N ASN A 96 2.92 -4.40 -2.95
CA ASN A 96 1.77 -5.29 -3.10
C ASN A 96 0.72 -4.65 -4.01
N ASN A 97 -0.25 -5.44 -4.45
CA ASN A 97 -1.38 -4.98 -5.27
C ASN A 97 -2.71 -5.42 -4.66
N ARG A 98 -3.63 -4.47 -4.49
CA ARG A 98 -4.96 -4.74 -3.94
C ARG A 98 -5.75 -5.78 -4.74
N LYS A 99 -5.55 -5.85 -6.06
CA LYS A 99 -6.21 -6.83 -6.93
C LYS A 99 -5.79 -8.26 -6.59
N ILE A 100 -4.52 -8.46 -6.22
CA ILE A 100 -4.03 -9.75 -5.72
C ILE A 100 -4.76 -10.12 -4.43
N LEU A 101 -4.89 -9.19 -3.49
CA LEU A 101 -5.62 -9.42 -2.23
C LEU A 101 -7.10 -9.73 -2.50
N GLY A 102 -7.71 -9.05 -3.48
CA GLY A 102 -9.07 -9.35 -3.95
C GLY A 102 -9.18 -10.75 -4.53
N GLY A 103 -8.25 -11.13 -5.39
CA GLY A 103 -8.17 -12.48 -5.98
C GLY A 103 -8.00 -13.56 -4.93
N ILE A 104 -7.17 -13.32 -3.91
CA ILE A 104 -7.03 -14.23 -2.77
C ILE A 104 -8.37 -14.42 -2.07
N ALA A 105 -9.10 -13.34 -1.77
CA ALA A 105 -10.41 -13.42 -1.13
C ALA A 105 -11.43 -14.20 -1.98
N GLU A 106 -11.39 -14.05 -3.32
CA GLU A 106 -12.24 -14.82 -4.25
C GLU A 106 -11.93 -16.31 -4.20
N ILE A 107 -10.66 -16.72 -4.32
CA ILE A 107 -10.31 -18.15 -4.39
C ILE A 107 -10.51 -18.89 -3.07
N ILE A 108 -10.45 -18.21 -1.94
CA ILE A 108 -10.78 -18.82 -0.64
C ILE A 108 -12.29 -18.86 -0.38
N GLY A 109 -13.10 -18.23 -1.25
CA GLY A 109 -14.57 -18.23 -1.17
C GLY A 109 -15.14 -17.21 -0.19
N ALA A 110 -14.41 -16.13 0.11
CA ALA A 110 -14.83 -15.10 1.05
C ALA A 110 -14.56 -13.67 0.53
N PRO A 111 -15.02 -13.30 -0.69
CA PRO A 111 -14.72 -12.01 -1.30
C PRO A 111 -15.26 -10.82 -0.48
N GLU A 112 -16.37 -11.00 0.22
CA GLU A 112 -16.98 -9.98 1.09
C GLU A 112 -16.15 -9.70 2.35
N LYS A 113 -15.24 -10.60 2.72
CA LYS A 113 -14.38 -10.50 3.91
C LYS A 113 -12.98 -9.97 3.63
N ILE A 114 -12.74 -9.42 2.43
CA ILE A 114 -11.43 -8.90 2.03
C ILE A 114 -10.83 -7.95 3.08
N VAL A 115 -11.64 -7.10 3.71
CA VAL A 115 -11.18 -6.15 4.74
C VAL A 115 -10.72 -6.89 5.99
N ASP A 116 -11.49 -7.87 6.46
CA ASP A 116 -11.15 -8.67 7.63
C ASP A 116 -9.89 -9.51 7.41
N ILE A 117 -9.78 -10.13 6.23
CA ILE A 117 -8.62 -10.92 5.81
C ILE A 117 -7.36 -10.05 5.81
N THR A 118 -7.41 -8.90 5.17
CA THR A 118 -6.25 -8.02 5.03
C THR A 118 -5.83 -7.37 6.35
N VAL A 119 -6.79 -7.01 7.21
CA VAL A 119 -6.49 -6.50 8.57
C VAL A 119 -5.81 -7.57 9.43
N ALA A 120 -6.23 -8.83 9.31
CA ALA A 120 -5.59 -9.93 10.03
C ALA A 120 -4.17 -10.20 9.49
N ILE A 121 -3.99 -10.23 8.17
CA ILE A 121 -2.69 -10.45 7.52
C ILE A 121 -1.68 -9.35 7.87
N ASP A 122 -2.07 -8.07 7.90
CA ASP A 122 -1.18 -6.93 8.27
C ASP A 122 -0.60 -7.07 9.69
N LYS A 123 -1.19 -7.92 10.51
CA LYS A 123 -0.69 -8.20 11.87
C LYS A 123 0.28 -9.38 11.95
N LEU A 124 0.49 -10.13 10.86
CA LEU A 124 1.24 -11.38 10.87
C LEU A 124 2.61 -11.25 11.55
N ASP A 125 3.38 -10.22 11.19
CA ASP A 125 4.70 -9.96 11.77
C ASP A 125 4.66 -9.63 13.28
N LYS A 126 3.50 -9.17 13.79
CA LYS A 126 3.33 -8.71 15.18
C LYS A 126 2.80 -9.77 16.11
N ILE A 127 1.83 -10.55 15.65
CA ILE A 127 1.09 -11.50 16.50
C ILE A 127 1.34 -12.96 16.14
N GLY A 128 2.00 -13.23 15.00
CA GLY A 128 2.30 -14.58 14.51
C GLY A 128 1.11 -15.27 13.86
N LEU A 129 1.40 -16.36 13.14
CA LEU A 129 0.46 -17.08 12.29
C LEU A 129 -0.73 -17.66 13.06
N ASP A 130 -0.50 -18.24 14.24
CA ASP A 130 -1.56 -18.87 15.03
C ASP A 130 -2.62 -17.87 15.46
N ASN A 131 -2.20 -16.68 15.90
CA ASN A 131 -3.12 -15.63 16.29
C ASN A 131 -3.84 -15.00 15.07
N VAL A 132 -3.17 -14.88 13.92
CA VAL A 132 -3.81 -14.48 12.66
C VAL A 132 -4.89 -15.49 12.27
N ASN A 133 -4.60 -16.78 12.33
CA ASN A 133 -5.57 -17.83 12.04
C ASN A 133 -6.76 -17.82 13.02
N ALA A 134 -6.52 -17.57 14.30
CA ALA A 134 -7.58 -17.43 15.29
C ALA A 134 -8.48 -16.23 14.97
N GLU A 135 -7.89 -15.06 14.66
CA GLU A 135 -8.63 -13.87 14.28
C GLU A 135 -9.47 -14.10 13.00
N LEU A 136 -8.92 -14.78 12.00
CA LEU A 136 -9.64 -15.10 10.76
C LEU A 136 -10.87 -16.00 11.03
N ARG A 137 -10.75 -17.00 11.94
CA ARG A 137 -11.88 -17.83 12.38
C ARG A 137 -12.94 -17.02 13.13
N GLU A 138 -12.54 -16.14 14.03
CA GLU A 138 -13.46 -15.22 14.74
C GLU A 138 -14.22 -14.32 13.76
N LYS A 139 -13.58 -13.94 12.65
CA LYS A 139 -14.21 -13.19 11.55
C LYS A 139 -15.08 -14.07 10.65
N GLY A 140 -15.21 -15.35 10.97
CA GLY A 140 -16.10 -16.30 10.32
C GLY A 140 -15.54 -16.89 9.01
N LEU A 141 -14.22 -17.00 8.85
CA LEU A 141 -13.62 -17.85 7.83
C LEU A 141 -13.64 -19.31 8.34
N ASP A 142 -14.02 -20.23 7.47
CA ASP A 142 -13.96 -21.66 7.78
C ASP A 142 -12.52 -22.19 7.71
N GLU A 143 -12.31 -23.39 8.24
CA GLU A 143 -10.98 -24.02 8.27
C GLU A 143 -10.41 -24.26 6.86
N ALA A 144 -11.26 -24.50 5.88
CA ALA A 144 -10.84 -24.73 4.50
C ALA A 144 -10.33 -23.43 3.86
N ALA A 145 -10.97 -22.30 4.15
CA ALA A 145 -10.53 -20.96 3.71
C ALA A 145 -9.19 -20.58 4.36
N VAL A 146 -9.07 -20.79 5.68
CA VAL A 146 -7.82 -20.52 6.42
C VAL A 146 -6.68 -21.40 5.88
N ALA A 147 -6.92 -22.70 5.66
CA ALA A 147 -5.91 -23.62 5.11
C ALA A 147 -5.46 -23.22 3.69
N ARG A 148 -6.37 -22.73 2.85
CA ARG A 148 -6.04 -22.23 1.49
C ARG A 148 -5.26 -20.92 1.52
N LEU A 149 -5.50 -20.07 2.51
CA LEU A 149 -4.86 -18.77 2.65
C LEU A 149 -3.39 -18.89 3.08
N GLN A 150 -3.07 -19.81 3.98
CA GLN A 150 -1.73 -19.94 4.58
C GLN A 150 -0.59 -20.03 3.57
N PRO A 151 -0.59 -20.95 2.57
CA PRO A 151 0.51 -21.07 1.62
C PRO A 151 0.71 -19.81 0.76
N ILE A 152 -0.33 -18.97 0.65
CA ILE A 152 -0.27 -17.72 -0.10
C ILE A 152 0.40 -16.62 0.72
N ILE A 153 -0.01 -16.43 1.96
CA ILE A 153 0.54 -15.37 2.82
C ILE A 153 1.94 -15.66 3.34
N LEU A 154 2.32 -16.95 3.39
CA LEU A 154 3.65 -17.41 3.79
C LEU A 154 4.59 -17.65 2.60
N LEU A 155 4.21 -17.15 1.42
CA LEU A 155 4.97 -17.39 0.19
C LEU A 155 6.40 -16.84 0.31
N GLN A 156 7.38 -17.70 0.06
CA GLN A 156 8.79 -17.39 0.10
C GLN A 156 9.37 -17.43 -1.33
N GLY A 157 10.58 -16.92 -1.49
CA GLY A 157 11.29 -16.89 -2.75
C GLY A 157 11.53 -15.46 -3.24
N ASP A 158 12.13 -15.36 -4.41
CA ASP A 158 12.31 -14.06 -5.07
C ASP A 158 10.98 -13.53 -5.65
N ASN A 159 11.00 -12.30 -6.15
CA ASN A 159 9.79 -11.66 -6.65
C ASN A 159 9.15 -12.41 -7.83
N ARG A 160 9.96 -12.99 -8.73
CA ARG A 160 9.47 -13.71 -9.90
C ARG A 160 8.89 -15.07 -9.52
N GLU A 161 9.53 -15.78 -8.60
CA GLU A 161 9.05 -17.05 -8.04
C GLU A 161 7.71 -16.85 -7.32
N LYS A 162 7.60 -15.78 -6.51
CA LYS A 162 6.34 -15.39 -5.85
C LYS A 162 5.22 -15.15 -6.86
N LEU A 163 5.47 -14.35 -7.90
CA LEU A 163 4.45 -14.07 -8.93
C LEU A 163 4.06 -15.30 -9.74
N ALA A 164 5.02 -16.18 -10.10
CA ALA A 164 4.72 -17.42 -10.80
C ALA A 164 3.83 -18.35 -9.96
N THR A 165 4.13 -18.48 -8.67
CA THR A 165 3.30 -19.26 -7.74
C THR A 165 1.91 -18.67 -7.59
N LEU A 166 1.81 -17.33 -7.39
CA LEU A 166 0.53 -16.64 -7.32
C LEU A 166 -0.29 -16.79 -8.59
N ARG A 167 0.33 -16.75 -9.77
CA ARG A 167 -0.35 -16.94 -11.05
C ARG A 167 -1.03 -18.31 -11.13
N THR A 168 -0.39 -19.34 -10.59
CA THR A 168 -0.97 -20.68 -10.50
C THR A 168 -2.12 -20.73 -9.50
N GLN A 169 -1.92 -20.16 -8.32
CA GLN A 169 -2.93 -20.19 -7.25
C GLN A 169 -4.17 -19.33 -7.56
N LEU A 170 -3.97 -18.19 -8.21
CA LEU A 170 -5.03 -17.24 -8.56
C LEU A 170 -5.58 -17.43 -9.97
N ALA A 171 -5.30 -18.56 -10.65
CA ALA A 171 -5.69 -18.79 -12.04
C ALA A 171 -7.21 -18.66 -12.30
N ALA A 172 -8.05 -18.91 -11.29
CA ALA A 172 -9.50 -18.78 -11.38
C ALA A 172 -10.02 -17.36 -11.08
N SER A 173 -9.15 -16.40 -10.71
CA SER A 173 -9.50 -15.02 -10.38
C SER A 173 -8.96 -14.06 -11.43
N GLU A 174 -9.83 -13.50 -12.28
CA GLU A 174 -9.42 -12.50 -13.27
C GLU A 174 -8.80 -11.26 -12.63
N ILE A 175 -9.36 -10.80 -11.50
CA ILE A 175 -8.81 -9.63 -10.79
C ILE A 175 -7.45 -9.94 -10.19
N GLY A 176 -7.25 -11.15 -9.66
CA GLY A 176 -5.97 -11.60 -9.14
C GLY A 176 -4.89 -11.64 -10.22
N ILE A 177 -5.20 -12.24 -11.36
CA ILE A 177 -4.30 -12.29 -12.53
C ILE A 177 -3.93 -10.89 -13.00
N LYS A 178 -4.89 -9.98 -13.12
CA LYS A 178 -4.62 -8.59 -13.48
C LYS A 178 -3.68 -7.89 -12.50
N GLY A 179 -3.82 -8.14 -11.19
CA GLY A 179 -2.90 -7.62 -10.19
C GLY A 179 -1.47 -8.14 -10.33
N ILE A 180 -1.32 -9.42 -10.71
CA ILE A 180 -0.02 -10.03 -11.01
C ILE A 180 0.62 -9.38 -12.24
N GLU A 181 -0.13 -9.21 -13.32
CA GLU A 181 0.35 -8.57 -14.56
C GLU A 181 0.83 -7.14 -14.32
N GLU A 182 0.15 -6.39 -13.47
CA GLU A 182 0.56 -5.04 -13.08
C GLU A 182 1.89 -5.05 -12.31
N LEU A 183 2.09 -5.99 -11.38
CA LEU A 183 3.37 -6.13 -10.67
C LEU A 183 4.49 -6.61 -11.60
N GLU A 184 4.22 -7.56 -12.50
CA GLU A 184 5.20 -8.01 -13.51
C GLU A 184 5.64 -6.85 -14.40
N TYR A 185 4.70 -6.02 -14.85
CA TYR A 185 5.02 -4.82 -15.64
C TYR A 185 5.99 -3.89 -14.90
N ILE A 186 5.72 -3.62 -13.61
CA ILE A 186 6.58 -2.76 -12.79
C ILE A 186 7.97 -3.39 -12.62
N LEU A 187 8.04 -4.69 -12.29
CA LEU A 187 9.31 -5.40 -12.17
C LEU A 187 10.13 -5.34 -13.45
N ASP A 188 9.50 -5.57 -14.62
CA ASP A 188 10.16 -5.50 -15.93
C ASP A 188 10.79 -4.11 -16.19
N LYS A 189 10.14 -3.04 -15.74
CA LYS A 189 10.69 -1.68 -15.88
C LYS A 189 11.82 -1.40 -14.90
N ILE A 190 11.72 -1.91 -13.68
CA ILE A 190 12.77 -1.75 -12.66
C ILE A 190 14.00 -2.59 -13.01
N GLU A 191 13.84 -3.83 -13.49
CA GLU A 191 14.96 -4.69 -13.89
C GLU A 191 15.78 -4.10 -15.04
N LYS A 192 15.15 -3.39 -15.99
CA LYS A 192 15.85 -2.68 -17.08
C LYS A 192 16.68 -1.50 -16.60
N SER A 193 16.36 -0.95 -15.45
CA SER A 193 17.11 0.14 -14.80
C SER A 193 16.97 -0.03 -13.30
N PRO A 194 17.86 -0.85 -12.69
CA PRO A 194 17.73 -1.26 -11.31
C PRO A 194 17.75 -0.09 -10.31
N LEU A 195 17.02 -0.26 -9.20
CA LEU A 195 17.08 0.61 -8.03
C LEU A 195 18.31 0.25 -7.19
N LYS A 196 18.76 1.19 -6.36
CA LYS A 196 19.73 0.92 -5.29
C LYS A 196 19.05 0.24 -4.10
N ALA A 197 17.79 0.59 -3.86
CA ALA A 197 16.93 -0.08 -2.89
C ALA A 197 16.59 -1.51 -3.32
N THR A 198 16.39 -2.40 -2.36
CA THR A 198 15.82 -3.71 -2.64
C THR A 198 14.31 -3.58 -2.83
N LEU A 199 13.77 -4.09 -3.93
CA LEU A 199 12.33 -4.18 -4.16
C LEU A 199 11.86 -5.58 -3.79
N GLU A 200 10.83 -5.67 -2.95
CA GLU A 200 10.31 -6.92 -2.42
C GLU A 200 8.78 -6.97 -2.54
N ILE A 201 8.24 -8.01 -3.19
CA ILE A 201 6.81 -8.30 -3.16
C ILE A 201 6.47 -8.91 -1.80
N ASP A 202 5.56 -8.25 -1.08
CA ASP A 202 5.12 -8.65 0.24
C ASP A 202 3.60 -8.63 0.35
N LEU A 203 2.99 -9.81 0.35
CA LEU A 203 1.54 -9.98 0.41
C LEU A 203 0.94 -9.60 1.77
N THR A 204 1.77 -9.49 2.81
CA THR A 204 1.34 -9.04 4.13
C THR A 204 1.18 -7.52 4.22
N LEU A 205 1.71 -6.78 3.23
CA LEU A 205 1.50 -5.34 3.12
C LEU A 205 0.07 -5.05 2.66
N ALA A 206 -0.85 -4.87 3.62
CA ALA A 206 -2.29 -4.72 3.37
C ALA A 206 -2.92 -3.51 4.07
N ARG A 207 -2.12 -2.50 4.38
CA ARG A 207 -2.56 -1.30 5.14
C ARG A 207 -3.50 -0.41 4.34
N GLY A 208 -4.49 0.15 5.03
CA GLY A 208 -5.29 1.27 4.52
C GLY A 208 -6.14 0.93 3.31
N LEU A 209 -6.80 -0.24 3.26
CA LEU A 209 -7.68 -0.65 2.16
C LEU A 209 -8.72 0.38 1.74
N ASN A 210 -9.19 1.20 2.69
CA ASN A 210 -10.15 2.27 2.43
C ASN A 210 -9.49 3.55 1.89
N TYR A 211 -8.15 3.62 1.94
CA TYR A 211 -7.38 4.79 1.52
C TYR A 211 -6.59 4.51 0.24
N TYR A 212 -5.93 3.35 0.15
CA TYR A 212 -5.17 2.93 -1.02
C TYR A 212 -6.02 2.07 -1.96
N CYS A 213 -6.06 2.45 -3.24
CA CYS A 213 -6.97 1.82 -4.20
C CYS A 213 -6.34 0.68 -4.99
N LEU A 214 -5.06 0.75 -5.34
CA LEU A 214 -4.43 -0.20 -6.28
C LEU A 214 -3.13 -0.80 -5.76
N LEU A 215 -2.08 -0.01 -5.60
CA LEU A 215 -0.74 -0.45 -5.28
C LEU A 215 -0.33 0.02 -3.89
N TYR A 216 0.36 -0.84 -3.15
CA TYR A 216 0.92 -0.52 -1.84
C TYR A 216 2.43 -0.51 -1.92
N THR A 217 3.04 0.57 -1.43
CA THR A 217 4.49 0.66 -1.24
C THR A 217 4.80 1.06 0.19
N SER A 218 5.79 0.46 0.79
CA SER A 218 6.29 0.83 2.11
C SER A 218 7.80 0.72 2.13
N PRO A 219 8.53 1.84 2.15
CA PRO A 219 9.96 1.81 2.41
C PRO A 219 10.21 1.44 3.88
N SER A 220 11.06 0.47 4.12
CA SER A 220 11.49 0.05 5.44
C SER A 220 13.01 0.13 5.53
N PRO A 221 13.59 0.78 6.55
CA PRO A 221 15.03 0.71 6.81
C PRO A 221 15.43 -0.76 6.98
N ARG A 222 16.50 -1.18 6.32
CA ARG A 222 17.14 -2.45 6.63
C ARG A 222 18.17 -2.20 7.73
N ASP A 223 18.04 -2.94 8.81
CA ASP A 223 19.11 -3.03 9.79
C ASP A 223 20.33 -3.62 9.08
N SER A 224 21.46 -2.91 9.23
CA SER A 224 22.76 -3.24 8.65
C SER A 224 23.45 -4.32 9.47
#